data_8c05b4ef1695fc750ffb08e64db0edb5
#
_entry.id   8c05b4ef1695fc750ffb08e64db0edb5
#
_cell.length_a   1.000
_cell.length_b   1.000
_cell.length_c   1.000
_cell.angle_alpha   90.00
_cell.angle_beta   90.00
_cell.angle_gamma   90.00
#
_symmetry.space_group_name_H-M   'P 1'
#
loop_
_entity.id
_entity.type
_entity.pdbx_description
1 polymer ?
#
loop_
_entity_poly.entity_id
_entity_poly.type
_entity_poly.pdbx_seq_one_letter_code
_entity_poly.pdbx_strand_id
1 'polypeptide(L)'
;MIVLEVRNLAGGEVLHACPQNASDRPLPCIVFYHGFTSSKLVYSYFAVALAEAGFRVIMPDAPEHGARYFGDEKGRMQRFWPILLQNFAEFTALRAAIAGRGWIADDRLAVAGASMGGMTALGIMTHHPQLKSVACLMGSGYFSSLAQSLFLHPPWTRSS
;
A
#
# COMPACT_ATOMS: atom_id res chain seq x y z
N MET A 1 10.02 16.89 8.74
CA MET A 1 8.73 16.54 9.36
C MET A 1 7.78 15.93 8.36
N ILE A 2 6.96 15.01 8.80
CA ILE A 2 5.98 14.33 7.96
C ILE A 2 4.56 14.58 8.49
N VAL A 3 3.59 14.41 7.58
CA VAL A 3 2.17 14.25 7.90
C VAL A 3 1.89 12.77 8.02
N LEU A 4 1.17 12.37 9.07
CA LEU A 4 0.64 11.02 9.24
C LEU A 4 -0.80 11.18 9.70
N GLU A 5 -1.75 10.75 8.88
CA GLU A 5 -3.17 11.00 9.12
C GLU A 5 -4.04 9.88 8.57
N VAL A 6 -5.25 9.78 9.10
CA VAL A 6 -6.29 8.91 8.55
C VAL A 6 -7.18 9.76 7.65
N ARG A 7 -7.44 9.29 6.43
CA ARG A 7 -8.27 9.98 5.45
C ARG A 7 -9.26 9.03 4.82
N ASN A 8 -10.32 9.58 4.22
CA ASN A 8 -11.26 8.80 3.44
C ASN A 8 -10.97 8.97 1.96
N LEU A 9 -10.70 7.87 1.27
CA LEU A 9 -10.50 7.83 -0.18
C LEU A 9 -11.29 6.66 -0.76
N ALA A 10 -11.97 6.90 -1.87
CA ALA A 10 -12.73 5.85 -2.58
C ALA A 10 -13.73 5.14 -1.67
N GLY A 11 -14.34 5.86 -0.73
CA GLY A 11 -15.33 5.31 0.19
C GLY A 11 -14.78 4.50 1.35
N GLY A 12 -13.46 4.48 1.54
CA GLY A 12 -12.82 3.74 2.62
C GLY A 12 -11.79 4.56 3.38
N GLU A 13 -11.46 4.09 4.57
CA GLU A 13 -10.46 4.73 5.41
C GLU A 13 -9.05 4.28 5.01
N VAL A 14 -8.14 5.22 4.83
CA VAL A 14 -6.74 4.93 4.52
C VAL A 14 -5.83 5.67 5.49
N LEU A 15 -4.63 5.12 5.70
CA LEU A 15 -3.55 5.85 6.36
C LEU A 15 -2.76 6.57 5.26
N HIS A 16 -2.55 7.87 5.45
CA HIS A 16 -1.82 8.72 4.50
C HIS A 16 -0.60 9.30 5.19
N ALA A 17 0.54 9.19 4.56
CA ALA A 17 1.78 9.80 5.05
C ALA A 17 2.53 10.46 3.90
N CYS A 18 3.14 11.61 4.17
CA CYS A 18 3.97 12.33 3.19
C CYS A 18 4.82 13.39 3.90
N PRO A 19 5.83 13.96 3.22
CA PRO A 19 6.52 15.14 3.76
C PRO A 19 5.54 16.29 3.97
N GLN A 20 5.64 16.96 5.12
CA GLN A 20 4.69 18.01 5.50
C GLN A 20 4.71 19.20 4.56
N ASN A 21 5.88 19.56 4.06
CA ASN A 21 6.05 20.72 3.18
C ASN A 21 5.60 20.46 1.74
N ALA A 22 5.18 19.24 1.42
CA ALA A 22 4.77 18.84 0.07
C ALA A 22 3.44 18.09 0.09
N SER A 23 2.62 18.26 1.13
CA SER A 23 1.40 17.47 1.33
C SER A 23 0.35 17.69 0.23
N ASP A 24 0.32 18.87 -0.38
CA ASP A 24 -0.61 19.24 -1.43
C ASP A 24 -0.01 19.13 -2.84
N ARG A 25 1.24 18.71 -2.96
CA ARG A 25 1.94 18.61 -4.24
C ARG A 25 2.00 17.18 -4.75
N PRO A 26 2.13 16.98 -6.07
CA PRO A 26 2.39 15.66 -6.62
C PRO A 26 3.71 15.10 -6.07
N LEU A 27 3.68 13.83 -5.67
CA LEU A 27 4.84 13.11 -5.14
C LEU A 27 4.87 11.70 -5.75
N PRO A 28 6.04 11.06 -5.81
CA PRO A 28 6.06 9.63 -6.04
C PRO A 28 5.23 8.95 -4.96
N CYS A 29 4.32 8.07 -5.36
CA CYS A 29 3.31 7.51 -4.47
C CYS A 29 3.46 6.00 -4.36
N ILE A 30 3.27 5.47 -3.15
CA ILE A 30 3.29 4.04 -2.86
C ILE A 30 1.97 3.68 -2.21
N VAL A 31 1.24 2.74 -2.79
CA VAL A 31 0.09 2.10 -2.16
C VAL A 31 0.59 0.82 -1.50
N PHE A 32 0.48 0.72 -0.19
CA PHE A 32 1.00 -0.40 0.58
C PHE A 32 -0.15 -1.18 1.23
N TYR A 33 -0.16 -2.48 1.03
CA TYR A 33 -1.17 -3.39 1.56
C TYR A 33 -0.61 -4.22 2.72
N HIS A 34 -1.34 -4.22 3.84
CA HIS A 34 -0.96 -5.00 5.03
C HIS A 34 -1.19 -6.50 4.82
N GLY A 35 -0.66 -7.31 5.75
CA GLY A 35 -0.82 -8.75 5.74
C GLY A 35 -2.16 -9.23 6.29
N PHE A 36 -2.47 -10.50 6.05
CA PHE A 36 -3.69 -11.14 6.54
C PHE A 36 -3.69 -11.13 8.08
N THR A 37 -4.84 -10.81 8.65
CA THR A 37 -5.08 -10.62 10.10
C THR A 37 -4.39 -9.39 10.72
N SER A 38 -3.77 -8.54 9.92
CA SER A 38 -3.15 -7.29 10.36
C SER A 38 -4.04 -6.07 10.03
N SER A 39 -3.46 -4.90 9.92
CA SER A 39 -4.16 -3.66 9.57
C SER A 39 -3.16 -2.61 9.07
N LYS A 40 -3.70 -1.52 8.49
CA LYS A 40 -2.86 -0.39 8.07
C LYS A 40 -2.08 0.21 9.23
N LEU A 41 -2.67 0.28 10.42
CA LEU A 41 -2.03 0.93 11.56
C LEU A 41 -0.83 0.14 12.08
N VAL A 42 -0.85 -1.19 11.94
CA VAL A 42 0.29 -2.03 12.33
C VAL A 42 1.54 -1.68 11.51
N TYR A 43 1.35 -1.26 10.27
CA TYR A 43 2.46 -0.91 9.37
C TYR A 43 2.74 0.59 9.33
N SER A 44 2.21 1.38 10.25
CA SER A 44 2.37 2.83 10.25
C SER A 44 3.83 3.27 10.30
N TYR A 45 4.69 2.52 11.00
CA TYR A 45 6.12 2.82 11.05
C TYR A 45 6.77 2.78 9.65
N PHE A 46 6.30 1.90 8.80
CA PHE A 46 6.79 1.79 7.44
C PHE A 46 6.35 3.00 6.60
N ALA A 47 5.13 3.46 6.80
CA ALA A 47 4.63 4.68 6.16
C ALA A 47 5.48 5.90 6.55
N VAL A 48 5.83 6.01 7.83
CA VAL A 48 6.68 7.10 8.33
C VAL A 48 8.04 7.08 7.65
N ALA A 49 8.68 5.91 7.58
CA ALA A 49 10.00 5.78 6.97
C ALA A 49 10.00 6.16 5.49
N LEU A 50 8.97 5.72 4.76
CA LEU A 50 8.84 6.05 3.33
C LEU A 50 8.54 7.54 3.12
N ALA A 51 7.71 8.13 3.96
CA ALA A 51 7.40 9.55 3.88
C ALA A 51 8.65 10.40 4.16
N GLU A 52 9.48 10.00 5.12
CA GLU A 52 10.75 10.67 5.40
C GLU A 52 11.71 10.63 4.20
N ALA A 53 11.58 9.60 3.36
CA ALA A 53 12.38 9.48 2.13
C ALA A 53 11.79 10.26 0.95
N GLY A 54 10.68 10.97 1.14
CA GLY A 54 10.10 11.83 0.10
C GLY A 54 8.89 11.25 -0.62
N PHE A 55 8.38 10.12 -0.19
CA PHE A 55 7.24 9.47 -0.83
C PHE A 55 5.92 9.87 -0.18
N ARG A 56 4.86 9.82 -0.98
CA ARG A 56 3.50 9.75 -0.45
C ARG A 56 3.13 8.29 -0.30
N VAL A 57 2.57 7.93 0.86
CA VAL A 57 2.21 6.54 1.16
C VAL A 57 0.72 6.50 1.46
N ILE A 58 0.04 5.58 0.82
CA ILE A 58 -1.38 5.31 1.04
C ILE A 58 -1.52 3.85 1.46
N MET A 59 -2.08 3.64 2.65
CA MET A 59 -2.30 2.28 3.19
C MET A 59 -3.79 2.07 3.44
N PRO A 60 -4.49 1.32 2.57
CA PRO A 60 -5.87 0.93 2.86
C PRO A 60 -5.93 -0.23 3.84
N ASP A 61 -7.09 -0.45 4.45
CA ASP A 61 -7.40 -1.72 5.10
C ASP A 61 -8.03 -2.66 4.08
N ALA A 62 -7.65 -3.92 4.13
CA ALA A 62 -8.32 -4.97 3.37
C ALA A 62 -9.74 -5.18 3.90
N PRO A 63 -10.65 -5.77 3.10
CA PRO A 63 -11.95 -6.17 3.63
C PRO A 63 -11.80 -6.97 4.92
N GLU A 64 -12.67 -6.75 5.89
CA GLU A 64 -12.71 -7.42 7.19
C GLU A 64 -11.45 -7.20 8.06
N HIS A 65 -10.65 -6.19 7.75
CA HIS A 65 -9.45 -5.86 8.52
C HIS A 65 -9.46 -4.40 8.99
N GLY A 66 -8.76 -4.13 10.08
CA GLY A 66 -8.62 -2.77 10.61
C GLY A 66 -9.97 -2.12 10.88
N ALA A 67 -10.20 -0.95 10.29
CA ALA A 67 -11.47 -0.23 10.42
C ALA A 67 -12.67 -0.98 9.82
N ARG A 68 -12.42 -1.98 8.98
CA ARG A 68 -13.46 -2.79 8.34
C ARG A 68 -13.72 -4.12 9.06
N TYR A 69 -13.02 -4.37 10.15
CA TYR A 69 -13.19 -5.60 10.93
C TYR A 69 -14.50 -5.56 11.72
N PHE A 70 -15.29 -6.64 11.64
CA PHE A 70 -16.58 -6.72 12.35
C PHE A 70 -16.62 -7.87 13.37
N GLY A 71 -15.47 -8.41 13.77
CA GLY A 71 -15.37 -9.35 14.88
C GLY A 71 -15.53 -10.83 14.54
N ASP A 72 -15.69 -11.18 13.25
CA ASP A 72 -15.84 -12.57 12.82
C ASP A 72 -14.49 -13.14 12.40
N GLU A 73 -13.64 -13.42 13.36
CA GLU A 73 -12.28 -13.90 13.08
C GLU A 73 -12.25 -15.26 12.40
N LYS A 74 -13.10 -16.18 12.86
CA LYS A 74 -13.16 -17.52 12.28
C LYS A 74 -13.65 -17.48 10.83
N GLY A 75 -14.67 -16.71 10.56
CA GLY A 75 -15.18 -16.52 9.20
C GLY A 75 -14.17 -15.81 8.31
N ARG A 76 -13.46 -14.82 8.85
CA ARG A 76 -12.40 -14.12 8.12
C ARG A 76 -11.31 -15.08 7.65
N MET A 77 -10.89 -16.01 8.51
CA MET A 77 -9.90 -17.02 8.15
C MET A 77 -10.34 -17.89 6.98
N GLN A 78 -11.65 -18.15 6.87
CA GLN A 78 -12.21 -18.92 5.75
C GLN A 78 -12.41 -18.10 4.49
N ARG A 79 -12.32 -16.77 4.57
CA ARG A 79 -12.56 -15.86 3.45
C ARG A 79 -11.28 -15.24 2.90
N PHE A 80 -10.14 -15.88 3.10
CA PHE A 80 -8.86 -15.35 2.60
C PHE A 80 -8.91 -15.01 1.11
N TRP A 81 -9.37 -15.93 0.27
CA TRP A 81 -9.40 -15.72 -1.17
C TRP A 81 -10.40 -14.64 -1.60
N PRO A 82 -11.65 -14.63 -1.10
CA PRO A 82 -12.55 -13.50 -1.37
C PRO A 82 -12.00 -12.15 -0.94
N ILE A 83 -11.34 -12.08 0.20
CA ILE A 83 -10.72 -10.85 0.69
C ILE A 83 -9.61 -10.39 -0.26
N LEU A 84 -8.74 -11.31 -0.68
CA LEU A 84 -7.67 -11.01 -1.62
C LEU A 84 -8.21 -10.50 -2.95
N LEU A 85 -9.22 -11.16 -3.49
CA LEU A 85 -9.84 -10.75 -4.76
C LEU A 85 -10.51 -9.38 -4.65
N GLN A 86 -11.12 -9.07 -3.51
CA GLN A 86 -11.74 -7.78 -3.28
C GLN A 86 -10.66 -6.67 -3.20
N ASN A 87 -9.51 -6.96 -2.62
CA ASN A 87 -8.38 -6.02 -2.65
C ASN A 87 -8.02 -5.63 -4.09
N PHE A 88 -7.94 -6.61 -4.99
CA PHE A 88 -7.67 -6.32 -6.41
C PHE A 88 -8.75 -5.41 -7.00
N ALA A 89 -10.00 -5.74 -6.75
CA ALA A 89 -11.13 -5.00 -7.32
C ALA A 89 -11.17 -3.55 -6.82
N GLU A 90 -10.82 -3.32 -5.57
CA GLU A 90 -10.87 -1.98 -4.95
C GLU A 90 -9.74 -1.07 -5.38
N PHE A 91 -8.67 -1.60 -5.94
CA PHE A 91 -7.51 -0.79 -6.32
C PHE A 91 -7.84 0.25 -7.39
N THR A 92 -8.64 -0.09 -8.38
CA THR A 92 -8.99 0.81 -9.48
C THR A 92 -9.62 2.11 -8.96
N ALA A 93 -10.59 2.00 -8.05
CA ALA A 93 -11.23 3.16 -7.46
C ALA A 93 -10.27 3.95 -6.57
N LEU A 94 -9.43 3.25 -5.81
CA LEU A 94 -8.43 3.90 -4.96
C LEU A 94 -7.43 4.70 -5.80
N ARG A 95 -6.90 4.09 -6.86
CA ARG A 95 -5.98 4.76 -7.78
C ARG A 95 -6.60 6.02 -8.38
N ALA A 96 -7.84 5.92 -8.83
CA ALA A 96 -8.55 7.06 -9.40
C ALA A 96 -8.73 8.18 -8.37
N ALA A 97 -9.03 7.86 -7.13
CA ALA A 97 -9.19 8.83 -6.06
C ALA A 97 -7.87 9.55 -5.76
N ILE A 98 -6.76 8.81 -5.73
CA ILE A 98 -5.43 9.39 -5.50
C ILE A 98 -5.04 10.31 -6.66
N ALA A 99 -5.22 9.85 -7.89
CA ALA A 99 -4.90 10.64 -9.08
C ALA A 99 -5.76 11.90 -9.17
N GLY A 100 -7.02 11.80 -8.81
CA GLY A 100 -7.95 12.93 -8.85
C GLY A 100 -7.59 14.04 -7.87
N ARG A 101 -6.80 13.76 -6.84
CA ARG A 101 -6.29 14.77 -5.93
C ARG A 101 -5.02 15.45 -6.44
N GLY A 102 -4.45 15.02 -7.56
CA GLY A 102 -3.18 15.53 -8.06
C GLY A 102 -2.00 15.09 -7.20
N TRP A 103 -2.10 13.93 -6.57
CA TRP A 103 -1.12 13.46 -5.58
C TRP A 103 0.03 12.65 -6.17
N ILE A 104 -0.06 12.25 -7.44
CA ILE A 104 0.94 11.38 -8.09
C ILE A 104 1.80 12.20 -9.04
N ALA A 105 3.11 12.21 -8.82
CA ALA A 105 4.06 12.91 -9.68
C ALA A 105 4.45 12.02 -10.87
N ASP A 106 4.28 12.52 -12.09
CA ASP A 106 4.79 11.90 -13.32
C ASP A 106 4.39 10.43 -13.47
N ASP A 107 3.17 10.09 -13.08
CA ASP A 107 2.66 8.71 -13.08
C ASP A 107 3.50 7.74 -12.24
N ARG A 108 4.26 8.25 -11.28
CA ARG A 108 5.13 7.42 -10.43
C ARG A 108 4.32 6.82 -9.29
N LEU A 109 3.65 5.72 -9.59
CA LEU A 109 2.87 4.96 -8.63
C LEU A 109 3.46 3.56 -8.51
N ALA A 110 3.78 3.16 -7.29
CA ALA A 110 4.22 1.81 -6.96
C ALA A 110 3.19 1.15 -6.05
N VAL A 111 3.12 -0.16 -6.11
CA VAL A 111 2.31 -0.97 -5.21
C VAL A 111 3.23 -1.90 -4.45
N ALA A 112 3.02 -2.00 -3.15
CA ALA A 112 3.81 -2.86 -2.28
C ALA A 112 2.92 -3.53 -1.25
N GLY A 113 3.42 -4.55 -0.60
CA GLY A 113 2.65 -5.19 0.45
C GLY A 113 3.41 -6.30 1.15
N ALA A 114 2.88 -6.72 2.29
CA ALA A 114 3.45 -7.77 3.13
C ALA A 114 2.51 -8.96 3.17
N SER A 115 3.03 -10.17 2.96
CA SER A 115 2.27 -11.43 3.01
C SER A 115 1.07 -11.38 2.05
N MET A 116 -0.18 -11.44 2.53
CA MET A 116 -1.37 -11.26 1.68
C MET A 116 -1.31 -9.94 0.88
N GLY A 117 -0.80 -8.87 1.51
CA GLY A 117 -0.60 -7.60 0.82
C GLY A 117 0.39 -7.70 -0.32
N GLY A 118 1.41 -8.53 -0.20
CA GLY A 118 2.35 -8.82 -1.29
C GLY A 118 1.67 -9.54 -2.45
N MET A 119 0.81 -10.50 -2.14
CA MET A 119 -0.01 -11.18 -3.17
C MET A 119 -0.95 -10.18 -3.84
N THR A 120 -1.52 -9.26 -3.07
CA THR A 120 -2.35 -8.19 -3.61
C THR A 120 -1.56 -7.34 -4.62
N ALA A 121 -0.35 -6.92 -4.25
CA ALA A 121 0.50 -6.11 -5.12
C ALA A 121 0.83 -6.83 -6.43
N LEU A 122 1.17 -8.12 -6.36
CA LEU A 122 1.46 -8.92 -7.55
C LEU A 122 0.24 -9.07 -8.45
N GLY A 123 -0.93 -9.30 -7.87
CA GLY A 123 -2.18 -9.40 -8.63
C GLY A 123 -2.55 -8.08 -9.30
N ILE A 124 -2.36 -6.97 -8.63
CA ILE A 124 -2.58 -5.63 -9.19
C ILE A 124 -1.65 -5.40 -10.39
N MET A 125 -0.38 -5.76 -10.27
CA MET A 125 0.58 -5.62 -11.37
C MET A 125 0.11 -6.36 -12.62
N THR A 126 -0.45 -7.54 -12.47
CA THR A 126 -0.95 -8.35 -13.59
C THR A 126 -2.06 -7.63 -14.37
N HIS A 127 -2.90 -6.87 -13.67
CA HIS A 127 -4.04 -6.17 -14.28
C HIS A 127 -3.76 -4.69 -14.61
N HIS A 128 -2.60 -4.17 -14.18
CA HIS A 128 -2.24 -2.76 -14.38
C HIS A 128 -0.79 -2.66 -14.85
N PRO A 129 -0.47 -3.08 -16.09
CA PRO A 129 0.91 -3.12 -16.58
C PRO A 129 1.60 -1.77 -16.66
N GLN A 130 0.85 -0.67 -16.61
CA GLN A 130 1.40 0.69 -16.62
C GLN A 130 1.97 1.13 -15.26
N LEU A 131 1.83 0.33 -14.21
CA LEU A 131 2.44 0.65 -12.92
C LEU A 131 3.96 0.63 -13.05
N LYS A 132 4.60 1.65 -12.45
CA LYS A 132 6.06 1.81 -12.55
C LYS A 132 6.80 0.75 -11.76
N SER A 133 6.24 0.27 -10.67
CA SER A 133 6.92 -0.70 -9.82
C SER A 133 5.98 -1.42 -8.88
N VAL A 134 6.37 -2.63 -8.52
CA VAL A 134 5.67 -3.47 -7.54
C VAL A 134 6.72 -4.08 -6.62
N ALA A 135 6.43 -4.11 -5.33
CA ALA A 135 7.28 -4.78 -4.35
C ALA A 135 6.45 -5.70 -3.49
N CYS A 136 6.96 -6.88 -3.25
CA CYS A 136 6.28 -7.90 -2.46
C CYS A 136 7.15 -8.29 -1.27
N LEU A 137 6.56 -8.20 -0.06
CA LEU A 137 7.20 -8.60 1.18
C LEU A 137 6.56 -9.89 1.68
N MET A 138 7.37 -10.93 1.81
CA MET A 138 6.91 -12.23 2.25
C MET A 138 7.50 -12.53 3.62
N GLY A 139 6.94 -11.93 4.67
CA GLY A 139 7.34 -12.20 6.03
C GLY A 139 7.98 -11.02 6.72
N SER A 140 7.83 -10.96 8.05
CA SER A 140 8.20 -9.80 8.87
C SER A 140 9.71 -9.58 9.01
N GLY A 141 10.52 -10.63 8.84
CA GLY A 141 11.97 -10.53 9.01
C GLY A 141 12.72 -9.81 7.90
N TYR A 142 12.04 -9.47 6.82
CA TYR A 142 12.67 -8.88 5.64
C TYR A 142 12.35 -7.40 5.45
N PHE A 143 11.69 -6.77 6.42
CA PHE A 143 11.24 -5.38 6.26
C PHE A 143 12.35 -4.39 5.99
N SER A 144 13.41 -4.43 6.79
CA SER A 144 14.52 -3.49 6.62
C SER A 144 15.26 -3.71 5.30
N SER A 145 15.49 -4.97 4.96
CA SER A 145 16.15 -5.32 3.69
C SER A 145 15.33 -4.88 2.49
N LEU A 146 14.03 -5.03 2.55
CA LEU A 146 13.16 -4.66 1.45
C LEU A 146 12.97 -3.15 1.34
N ALA A 147 12.89 -2.45 2.46
CA ALA A 147 12.89 -0.99 2.44
C ALA A 147 14.12 -0.45 1.74
N GLN A 148 15.30 -1.01 2.03
CA GLN A 148 16.52 -0.67 1.33
C GLN A 148 16.44 -0.99 -0.16
N SER A 149 15.88 -2.14 -0.51
CA SER A 149 15.74 -2.55 -1.92
C SER A 149 14.83 -1.62 -2.72
N LEU A 150 13.77 -1.10 -2.09
CA LEU A 150 12.87 -0.15 -2.74
C LEU A 150 13.58 1.17 -3.08
N PHE A 151 14.57 1.57 -2.29
CA PHE A 151 15.26 2.84 -2.48
C PHE A 151 16.53 2.73 -3.31
N LEU A 152 17.28 1.65 -3.14
CA LEU A 152 18.60 1.51 -3.73
C LEU A 152 18.60 0.63 -4.98
N HIS A 153 17.83 -0.46 -4.96
CA HIS A 153 17.78 -1.42 -6.05
C HIS A 153 16.34 -1.90 -6.25
N PRO A 154 15.63 -1.36 -7.24
CA PRO A 154 14.28 -1.86 -7.54
C PRO A 154 14.32 -3.38 -7.72
N PRO A 155 13.39 -4.11 -7.06
CA PRO A 155 13.44 -5.59 -7.08
C PRO A 155 13.43 -6.19 -8.49
N TRP A 156 12.78 -5.51 -9.43
CA TRP A 156 12.66 -5.98 -10.81
C TRP A 156 13.91 -5.76 -11.66
N THR A 157 14.92 -5.03 -11.18
CA THR A 157 16.18 -4.82 -11.92
C THR A 157 17.24 -5.84 -11.55
N ARG A 158 17.00 -6.67 -10.54
CA ARG A 158 17.95 -7.73 -10.19
C ARG A 158 17.85 -8.83 -11.22
N SER A 159 18.95 -9.04 -11.94
CA SER A 159 19.10 -10.26 -12.70
C SER A 159 19.01 -11.45 -11.73
N SER A 160 18.15 -12.37 -12.03
CA SER A 160 17.95 -13.61 -11.27
C SER A 160 19.26 -14.40 -11.14
#